data_a301e2f8d6a1febbeaba7790cb3229fd
#
_entry.id   a301e2f8d6a1febbeaba7790cb3229fd
#
_cell.length_a   1.000
_cell.length_b   1.000
_cell.length_c   1.000
_cell.angle_alpha   90.00
_cell.angle_beta   90.00
_cell.angle_gamma   90.00
#
_symmetry.space_group_name_H-M   'P 1'
#
loop_
_entity.id
_entity.type
_entity.pdbx_description
1 polymer ?
#
loop_
_entity_poly.entity_id
_entity_poly.type
_entity_poly.pdbx_seq_one_letter_code
_entity_poly.pdbx_strand_id
1 'polypeptide(L)'
;MIAKEKKQAIIKEYGRSEGDTGSPEVQIAILTARINELTEHFKANPKDHHSRRGLLKMVGQRRGLLAYLRKIDIERYRSLIERLGLRK
;
A
#
# COMPACT_ATOMS: atom_id res chain seq x y z
N MET A 1 11.66 -6.02 -4.31
CA MET A 1 10.34 -6.36 -3.81
C MET A 1 9.29 -6.32 -4.89
N ILE A 2 8.73 -5.16 -5.23
CA ILE A 2 7.74 -5.09 -6.32
C ILE A 2 8.45 -4.96 -7.65
N ALA A 3 8.02 -5.72 -8.66
CA ALA A 3 8.54 -5.55 -10.00
C ALA A 3 8.27 -4.12 -10.51
N LYS A 4 9.19 -3.59 -11.30
CA LYS A 4 9.08 -2.23 -11.81
C LYS A 4 7.78 -2.02 -12.60
N GLU A 5 7.41 -2.97 -13.42
CA GLU A 5 6.18 -2.91 -14.21
C GLU A 5 4.94 -2.87 -13.33
N LYS A 6 4.93 -3.65 -12.25
CA LYS A 6 3.83 -3.67 -11.30
C LYS A 6 3.70 -2.34 -10.57
N LYS A 7 4.82 -1.76 -10.17
CA LYS A 7 4.83 -0.45 -9.53
C LYS A 7 4.31 0.63 -10.47
N GLN A 8 4.73 0.63 -11.72
CA GLN A 8 4.26 1.58 -12.72
C GLN A 8 2.77 1.42 -12.99
N ALA A 9 2.27 0.19 -13.04
CA ALA A 9 0.84 -0.06 -13.20
C ALA A 9 0.03 0.53 -12.03
N ILE A 10 0.52 0.38 -10.81
CA ILE A 10 -0.12 0.95 -9.62
C ILE A 10 -0.14 2.48 -9.70
N ILE A 11 0.97 3.09 -10.07
CA ILE A 11 1.05 4.54 -10.22
C ILE A 11 0.03 5.03 -11.24
N LYS A 12 -0.08 4.33 -12.36
CA LYS A 12 -1.03 4.70 -13.41
C LYS A 12 -2.47 4.53 -12.97
N GLU A 13 -2.78 3.46 -12.23
CA GLU A 13 -4.15 3.15 -11.80
C GLU A 13 -4.64 4.07 -10.69
N TYR A 14 -3.79 4.37 -9.72
CA TYR A 14 -4.18 5.12 -8.53
C TYR A 14 -3.71 6.57 -8.54
N GLY A 15 -2.84 6.95 -9.45
CA GLY A 15 -2.38 8.32 -9.57
C GLY A 15 -3.51 9.26 -9.95
N ARG A 16 -3.46 10.49 -9.44
CA ARG A 16 -4.45 11.51 -9.75
C ARG A 16 -4.17 12.21 -11.08
N SER A 17 -2.94 12.09 -11.55
CA SER A 17 -2.51 12.62 -12.84
C SER A 17 -1.39 11.74 -13.37
N GLU A 18 -1.07 11.91 -14.65
CA GLU A 18 0.02 11.15 -15.26
C GLU A 18 1.33 11.42 -14.52
N GLY A 19 2.05 10.36 -14.18
CA GLY A 19 3.31 10.47 -13.47
C GLY A 19 3.21 10.76 -11.97
N ASP A 20 2.01 10.75 -11.41
CA ASP A 20 1.82 10.97 -9.97
C ASP A 20 2.38 9.81 -9.18
N THR A 21 3.46 10.05 -8.43
CA THR A 21 4.09 9.06 -7.57
C THR A 21 4.00 9.43 -6.10
N GLY A 22 3.50 10.61 -5.78
CA GLY A 22 3.54 11.17 -4.43
C GLY A 22 2.22 11.26 -3.71
N SER A 23 1.09 11.01 -4.39
CA SER A 23 -0.21 11.11 -3.71
C SER A 23 -0.36 10.01 -2.67
N PRO A 24 -1.16 10.25 -1.61
CA PRO A 24 -1.42 9.21 -0.61
C PRO A 24 -2.00 7.94 -1.23
N GLU A 25 -2.86 8.06 -2.22
CA GLU A 25 -3.46 6.90 -2.89
C GLU A 25 -2.41 6.00 -3.51
N VAL A 26 -1.47 6.57 -4.24
CA VAL A 26 -0.39 5.80 -4.88
C VAL A 26 0.50 5.15 -3.83
N GLN A 27 0.89 5.89 -2.80
CA GLN A 27 1.75 5.36 -1.74
C GLN A 27 1.08 4.22 -0.99
N ILE A 28 -0.20 4.36 -0.66
CA ILE A 28 -0.96 3.32 0.03
C ILE A 28 -1.09 2.08 -0.86
N ALA A 29 -1.35 2.26 -2.14
CA ALA A 29 -1.47 1.14 -3.08
C ALA A 29 -0.14 0.38 -3.22
N ILE A 30 0.98 1.08 -3.30
CA ILE A 30 2.31 0.46 -3.37
C ILE A 30 2.61 -0.30 -2.08
N LEU A 31 2.33 0.30 -0.92
CA LEU A 31 2.53 -0.37 0.37
C LEU A 31 1.67 -1.64 0.47
N THR A 32 0.43 -1.57 0.01
CA THR A 32 -0.47 -2.72 0.02
C THR A 32 0.10 -3.86 -0.82
N ALA A 33 0.64 -3.56 -2.01
CA ALA A 33 1.26 -4.57 -2.86
C ALA A 33 2.48 -5.20 -2.18
N ARG A 34 3.32 -4.40 -1.55
CA ARG A 34 4.49 -4.89 -0.81
C ARG A 34 4.09 -5.76 0.38
N ILE A 35 3.07 -5.33 1.13
CA ILE A 35 2.55 -6.09 2.27
C ILE A 35 2.03 -7.45 1.81
N ASN A 36 1.31 -7.49 0.70
CA ASN A 36 0.79 -8.73 0.14
C ASN A 36 1.91 -9.67 -0.27
N GLU A 37 2.97 -9.16 -0.89
CA GLU A 37 4.13 -9.96 -1.27
C GLU A 37 4.83 -10.56 -0.06
N LEU A 38 5.03 -9.78 1.00
CA LEU A 38 5.65 -10.28 2.23
C LEU A 38 4.76 -11.28 2.95
N THR A 39 3.44 -11.07 2.92
CA THR A 39 2.50 -12.03 3.51
C THR A 39 2.64 -13.39 2.83
N GLU A 40 2.75 -13.41 1.51
CA GLU A 40 2.99 -14.65 0.77
C GLU A 40 4.35 -15.26 1.12
N HIS A 41 5.37 -14.41 1.26
CA HIS A 41 6.71 -14.86 1.66
C HIS A 41 6.67 -15.62 2.99
N PHE A 42 5.88 -15.14 3.96
CA PHE A 42 5.80 -15.77 5.29
C PHE A 42 5.12 -17.13 5.28
N LYS A 43 4.32 -17.42 4.27
CA LYS A 43 3.73 -18.77 4.15
C LYS A 43 4.80 -19.82 3.95
N ALA A 44 5.86 -19.48 3.24
CA ALA A 44 7.00 -20.37 3.00
C ALA A 44 8.13 -20.18 4.02
N ASN A 45 8.18 -19.04 4.70
CA ASN A 45 9.28 -18.67 5.58
C ASN A 45 8.76 -18.12 6.93
N PRO A 46 8.05 -18.94 7.73
CA PRO A 46 7.39 -18.44 8.94
C PRO A 46 8.36 -17.96 10.04
N LYS A 47 9.62 -18.34 9.96
CA LYS A 47 10.63 -17.96 10.96
C LYS A 47 11.49 -16.77 10.54
N ASP A 48 11.13 -16.10 9.46
CA ASP A 48 11.88 -14.93 8.98
C ASP A 48 11.49 -13.69 9.80
N HIS A 49 12.09 -13.54 10.96
CA HIS A 49 11.78 -12.44 11.88
C HIS A 49 12.23 -11.08 11.35
N HIS A 50 13.25 -11.07 10.52
CA HIS A 50 13.77 -9.84 9.94
C HIS A 50 12.74 -9.20 8.98
N SER A 51 12.22 -10.01 8.08
CA SER A 51 11.18 -9.55 7.14
C SER A 51 9.87 -9.21 7.85
N ARG A 52 9.57 -9.90 8.95
CA ARG A 52 8.38 -9.61 9.75
C ARG A 52 8.43 -8.20 10.34
N ARG A 53 9.60 -7.78 10.80
CA ARG A 53 9.79 -6.42 11.30
C ARG A 53 9.53 -5.39 10.19
N GLY A 54 10.02 -5.65 8.98
CA GLY A 54 9.75 -4.81 7.83
C GLY A 54 8.28 -4.72 7.48
N LEU A 55 7.57 -5.86 7.58
CA LEU A 55 6.14 -5.89 7.33
C LEU A 55 5.37 -5.01 8.32
N LEU A 56 5.68 -5.12 9.62
CA LEU A 56 5.03 -4.32 10.65
C LEU A 56 5.25 -2.82 10.41
N LYS A 57 6.45 -2.46 9.97
CA LYS A 57 6.79 -1.07 9.64
C LYS A 57 5.92 -0.55 8.49
N MET A 58 5.76 -1.35 7.43
CA MET A 58 4.93 -0.98 6.28
C MET A 58 3.46 -0.88 6.64
N VAL A 59 2.97 -1.78 7.48
CA VAL A 59 1.58 -1.73 7.96
C VAL A 59 1.34 -0.43 8.74
N GLY A 60 2.29 -0.04 9.61
CA GLY A 60 2.21 1.22 10.34
C GLY A 60 2.22 2.43 9.43
N GLN A 61 3.08 2.45 8.41
CA GLN A 61 3.12 3.52 7.42
C GLN A 61 1.81 3.64 6.65
N ARG A 62 1.26 2.51 6.21
CA ARG A 62 -0.02 2.51 5.49
C ARG A 62 -1.14 3.06 6.36
N ARG A 63 -1.18 2.66 7.62
CA ARG A 63 -2.19 3.14 8.56
C ARG A 63 -2.11 4.66 8.73
N GLY A 64 -0.90 5.20 8.84
CA GLY A 64 -0.68 6.64 8.94
C GLY A 64 -1.15 7.39 7.71
N LEU A 65 -0.83 6.85 6.52
CA LEU A 65 -1.26 7.46 5.26
C LEU A 65 -2.77 7.41 5.09
N LEU A 66 -3.41 6.31 5.50
CA LEU A 66 -4.87 6.19 5.45
C LEU A 66 -5.53 7.20 6.38
N ALA A 67 -5.01 7.37 7.60
CA ALA A 67 -5.53 8.36 8.54
C ALA A 67 -5.41 9.78 7.98
N TYR A 68 -4.28 10.08 7.35
CA TYR A 68 -4.06 11.38 6.71
C TYR A 68 -5.05 11.62 5.58
N LEU A 69 -5.22 10.62 4.69
CA LEU A 69 -6.14 10.73 3.56
C LEU A 69 -7.58 10.95 4.03
N ARG A 70 -7.99 10.20 5.06
CA ARG A 70 -9.32 10.35 5.66
C ARG A 70 -9.54 11.76 6.19
N LYS A 71 -8.50 12.35 6.77
CA LYS A 71 -8.55 13.70 7.31
C LYS A 71 -8.71 14.76 6.22
N ILE A 72 -8.00 14.61 5.11
CA ILE A 72 -8.02 15.63 4.06
C ILE A 72 -9.17 15.47 3.09
N ASP A 73 -9.64 14.24 2.85
CA ASP A 73 -10.73 13.97 1.90
C ASP A 73 -11.35 12.59 2.17
N ILE A 74 -12.46 12.60 2.88
CA ILE A 74 -13.13 11.34 3.29
C ILE A 74 -13.63 10.53 2.09
N GLU A 75 -14.03 11.17 1.02
CA GLU A 75 -14.53 10.47 -0.16
C GLU A 75 -13.39 9.74 -0.89
N ARG A 76 -12.23 10.37 -0.99
CA ARG A 76 -11.05 9.72 -1.56
C ARG A 76 -10.64 8.52 -0.72
N TYR A 77 -10.70 8.66 0.61
CA TYR A 77 -10.40 7.58 1.54
C TYR A 77 -11.34 6.39 1.34
N ARG A 78 -12.64 6.64 1.29
CA ARG A 78 -13.64 5.59 1.09
C ARG A 78 -13.47 4.87 -0.25
N SER A 79 -13.26 5.63 -1.31
CA SER A 79 -13.03 5.08 -2.64
C SER A 79 -11.79 4.18 -2.65
N LEU A 80 -10.72 4.61 -2.02
CA LEU A 80 -9.48 3.85 -2.00
C LEU A 80 -9.60 2.55 -1.22
N ILE A 81 -10.18 2.58 -0.02
CA ILE A 81 -10.34 1.33 0.75
C ILE A 81 -11.22 0.33 0.02
N GLU A 82 -12.25 0.80 -0.67
CA GLU A 82 -13.11 -0.07 -1.46
C GLU A 82 -12.31 -0.70 -2.62
N ARG A 83 -11.52 0.09 -3.34
CA ARG A 83 -10.73 -0.39 -4.47
C ARG A 83 -9.66 -1.40 -4.03
N LEU A 84 -9.06 -1.19 -2.86
CA LEU A 84 -8.00 -2.06 -2.34
C LEU A 84 -8.52 -3.22 -1.50
N GLY A 85 -9.82 -3.22 -1.21
CA GLY A 85 -10.41 -4.27 -0.39
C GLY A 85 -9.99 -4.19 1.08
N LEU A 86 -9.66 -3.01 1.56
CA LEU A 86 -9.28 -2.79 2.94
C LEU A 86 -10.51 -2.48 3.79
N ARG A 87 -10.44 -2.82 5.08
CA ARG A 87 -11.54 -2.53 6.00
C ARG A 87 -11.48 -1.13 6.58
N LYS A 88 -10.30 -0.56 6.66
CA LYS A 88 -10.08 0.78 7.20
C LYS A 88 -8.86 1.42 6.60
#